data_3547a6816fcdad6d4aa9dc2ed2977756
#
_entry.id   3547a6816fcdad6d4aa9dc2ed2977756
#
_cell.length_a   1.000
_cell.length_b   1.000
_cell.length_c   1.000
_cell.angle_alpha   90.00
_cell.angle_beta   90.00
_cell.angle_gamma   90.00
#
_symmetry.space_group_name_H-M   'P 1'
#
loop_
_entity.id
_entity.type
_entity.pdbx_description
1 polymer ?
#
loop_
_entity_poly.entity_id
_entity_poly.type
_entity_poly.pdbx_seq_one_letter_code
_entity_poly.pdbx_strand_id
1 'polypeptide(L)'
;RQRVESSNAKAKAQISDLQEFVRRFSANASKARQATSRKRQLEKIKIEEIRPSSRQNPYIRFEQAKKLYRTAVTVEGLSFRYPGADNDVFRNLNFTIEAGQRVAIIGPNGIGKTTLMRCLASDLTPTAGRVTWVENAQPGYMPQDPQAEFEAKMDLFSWMSTWTGKADDDQLVRATLGRLLFSGDETKKSVTVLSGGEKNRMMYGKLILTKPNVMLMDEPTNHMDMETIESLQIGLEK
;
A
#
# COMPACT_ATOMS: atom_id res chain seq x y z
N ARG A 1 13.24 -1.32 14.92
CA ARG A 1 13.76 -0.05 14.37
C ARG A 1 13.38 1.10 15.28
N GLN A 2 12.11 1.36 15.56
CA GLN A 2 11.65 2.42 16.47
C GLN A 2 12.31 2.38 17.87
N ARG A 3 12.55 1.19 18.45
CA ARG A 3 13.28 1.06 19.71
C ARG A 3 14.72 1.52 19.61
N VAL A 4 15.42 1.20 18.53
CA VAL A 4 16.81 1.61 18.29
C VAL A 4 16.88 3.11 18.02
N GLU A 5 15.95 3.67 17.26
CA GLU A 5 15.83 5.12 17.01
C GLU A 5 15.60 5.90 18.30
N SER A 6 14.69 5.44 19.16
CA SER A 6 14.44 6.03 20.48
C SER A 6 15.68 5.91 21.41
N SER A 7 16.36 4.76 21.41
CA SER A 7 17.61 4.55 22.14
C SER A 7 18.72 5.49 21.66
N ASN A 8 18.88 5.61 20.34
CA ASN A 8 19.87 6.49 19.72
C ASN A 8 19.57 7.97 19.99
N ALA A 9 18.30 8.39 20.02
CA ALA A 9 17.92 9.75 20.38
C ALA A 9 18.30 10.09 21.82
N LYS A 10 18.05 9.16 22.77
CA LYS A 10 18.48 9.31 24.17
C LYS A 10 20.02 9.36 24.30
N ALA A 11 20.72 8.47 23.59
CA ALA A 11 22.20 8.45 23.58
C ALA A 11 22.78 9.74 23.02
N LYS A 12 22.23 10.32 21.94
CA LYS A 12 22.64 11.61 21.37
C LYS A 12 22.43 12.77 22.35
N ALA A 13 21.28 12.83 23.04
CA ALA A 13 21.02 13.84 24.05
C ALA A 13 22.05 13.74 25.20
N GLN A 14 22.30 12.52 25.70
CA GLN A 14 23.29 12.29 26.75
C GLN A 14 24.72 12.64 26.31
N ILE A 15 25.10 12.36 25.07
CA ILE A 15 26.38 12.78 24.49
C ILE A 15 26.49 14.31 24.49
N SER A 16 25.45 15.02 24.04
CA SER A 16 25.41 16.48 24.00
C SER A 16 25.63 17.10 25.38
N ASP A 17 24.92 16.60 26.38
CA ASP A 17 25.03 17.09 27.77
C ASP A 17 26.43 16.85 28.35
N LEU A 18 26.99 15.65 28.10
CA LEU A 18 28.33 15.32 28.58
C LEU A 18 29.41 16.15 27.86
N GLN A 19 29.27 16.41 26.56
CA GLN A 19 30.19 17.26 25.79
C GLN A 19 30.16 18.69 26.28
N GLU A 20 28.95 19.26 26.55
CA GLU A 20 28.81 20.59 27.05
C GLU A 20 29.44 20.74 28.45
N PHE A 21 29.23 19.75 29.33
CA PHE A 21 29.87 19.72 30.63
C PHE A 21 31.39 19.69 30.53
N VAL A 22 31.96 18.79 29.70
CA VAL A 22 33.41 18.70 29.50
C VAL A 22 33.96 20.02 28.95
N ARG A 23 33.30 20.63 27.96
CA ARG A 23 33.73 21.92 27.39
C ARG A 23 33.73 23.04 28.43
N ARG A 24 32.73 23.09 29.30
CA ARG A 24 32.57 24.16 30.31
C ARG A 24 33.56 24.04 31.46
N PHE A 25 33.94 22.82 31.83
CA PHE A 25 34.70 22.56 33.05
C PHE A 25 36.08 21.93 32.87
N SER A 26 36.54 21.67 31.64
CA SER A 26 37.86 21.07 31.36
C SER A 26 39.03 21.91 31.84
N ALA A 27 38.91 23.26 31.86
CA ALA A 27 39.93 24.18 32.29
C ALA A 27 39.86 24.52 33.81
N ASN A 28 38.90 24.01 34.55
CA ASN A 28 38.69 24.30 35.96
C ASN A 28 39.37 23.26 36.84
N ALA A 29 40.42 23.61 37.54
CA ALA A 29 41.22 22.70 38.36
C ALA A 29 40.41 21.93 39.44
N SER A 30 39.43 22.57 40.06
CA SER A 30 38.57 21.93 41.09
C SER A 30 37.59 20.89 40.50
N LYS A 31 37.25 21.00 39.20
CA LYS A 31 36.30 20.10 38.49
C LYS A 31 36.98 19.19 37.44
N ALA A 32 38.30 19.27 37.31
CA ALA A 32 39.07 18.48 36.30
C ALA A 32 38.84 16.97 36.44
N ARG A 33 38.77 16.44 37.68
CA ARG A 33 38.46 15.02 37.91
C ARG A 33 37.09 14.64 37.41
N GLN A 34 36.08 15.49 37.60
CA GLN A 34 34.72 15.24 37.12
C GLN A 34 34.65 15.33 35.61
N ALA A 35 35.34 16.29 34.99
CA ALA A 35 35.41 16.42 33.55
C ALA A 35 36.07 15.17 32.90
N THR A 36 37.14 14.65 33.48
CA THR A 36 37.82 13.43 33.04
C THR A 36 36.91 12.18 33.16
N SER A 37 36.20 12.06 34.30
CA SER A 37 35.23 10.97 34.48
C SER A 37 34.13 10.99 33.43
N ARG A 38 33.56 12.19 33.17
CA ARG A 38 32.51 12.36 32.14
C ARG A 38 33.03 12.14 30.70
N LYS A 39 34.28 12.48 30.42
CA LYS A 39 34.93 12.15 29.15
C LYS A 39 35.03 10.63 28.94
N ARG A 40 35.39 9.87 29.99
CA ARG A 40 35.40 8.40 29.94
C ARG A 40 33.99 7.81 29.78
N GLN A 41 32.96 8.44 30.34
CA GLN A 41 31.57 8.03 30.10
C GLN A 41 31.15 8.27 28.64
N LEU A 42 31.58 9.38 28.04
CA LEU A 42 31.32 9.72 26.65
C LEU A 42 31.92 8.69 25.68
N GLU A 43 33.14 8.20 25.97
CA GLU A 43 33.82 7.16 25.19
C GLU A 43 33.13 5.78 25.25
N LYS A 44 32.31 5.54 26.27
CA LYS A 44 31.55 4.27 26.46
C LYS A 44 30.20 4.26 25.78
N ILE A 45 29.65 5.43 25.42
CA ILE A 45 28.35 5.52 24.78
C ILE A 45 28.52 5.12 23.32
N LYS A 46 27.98 3.96 22.95
CA LYS A 46 27.92 3.49 21.56
C LYS A 46 26.56 3.85 20.99
N ILE A 47 26.56 4.59 19.90
CA ILE A 47 25.38 4.77 19.07
C ILE A 47 25.31 3.54 18.17
N GLU A 48 24.22 2.79 18.24
CA GLU A 48 24.00 1.67 17.31
C GLU A 48 23.77 2.24 15.91
N GLU A 49 24.63 1.86 14.96
CA GLU A 49 24.39 2.19 13.56
C GLU A 49 23.17 1.44 13.07
N ILE A 50 22.10 2.21 12.83
CA ILE A 50 20.95 1.70 12.08
C ILE A 50 21.42 1.60 10.64
N ARG A 51 21.82 0.39 10.22
CA ARG A 51 22.09 0.15 8.81
C ARG A 51 20.85 0.53 8.03
N PRO A 52 20.92 1.44 7.05
CA PRO A 52 19.79 1.70 6.17
C PRO A 52 19.35 0.37 5.58
N SER A 53 18.05 0.10 5.58
CA SER A 53 17.53 -1.08 4.89
C SER A 53 18.00 -1.02 3.45
N SER A 54 18.64 -2.07 2.96
CA SER A 54 18.96 -2.21 1.54
C SER A 54 17.70 -2.41 0.69
N ARG A 55 16.56 -2.61 1.34
CA ARG A 55 15.25 -2.76 0.71
C ARG A 55 14.68 -1.38 0.42
N GLN A 56 14.36 -1.17 -0.83
CA GLN A 56 13.69 0.05 -1.28
C GLN A 56 12.19 -0.08 -1.09
N ASN A 57 11.54 0.98 -0.62
CA ASN A 57 10.09 1.04 -0.53
C ASN A 57 9.54 1.47 -1.89
N PRO A 58 8.55 0.77 -2.47
CA PRO A 58 7.87 1.26 -3.66
C PRO A 58 7.15 2.56 -3.33
N TYR A 59 7.06 3.48 -4.28
CA TYR A 59 6.31 4.71 -4.11
C TYR A 59 4.89 4.54 -4.67
N ILE A 60 3.93 4.36 -3.77
CA ILE A 60 2.51 4.19 -4.11
C ILE A 60 1.77 5.48 -3.78
N ARG A 61 1.13 6.08 -4.78
CA ARG A 61 0.26 7.23 -4.62
C ARG A 61 -0.90 7.12 -5.58
N PHE A 62 -2.10 7.06 -5.03
CA PHE A 62 -3.33 7.02 -5.80
C PHE A 62 -3.85 8.43 -6.03
N GLU A 63 -4.28 8.70 -7.25
CA GLU A 63 -4.96 9.93 -7.65
C GLU A 63 -6.26 9.55 -8.31
N GLN A 64 -7.30 10.33 -8.09
CA GLN A 64 -8.58 10.14 -8.75
C GLN A 64 -8.71 11.04 -9.99
N ALA A 65 -9.19 10.49 -11.10
CA ALA A 65 -9.41 11.28 -12.32
C ALA A 65 -10.58 12.27 -12.16
N LYS A 66 -11.62 11.87 -11.44
CA LYS A 66 -12.82 12.67 -11.17
C LYS A 66 -13.20 12.55 -9.71
N LYS A 67 -13.54 13.66 -9.07
CA LYS A 67 -14.01 13.67 -7.69
C LYS A 67 -15.48 13.24 -7.62
N LEU A 68 -15.80 12.37 -6.68
CA LEU A 68 -17.18 12.03 -6.34
C LEU A 68 -17.71 12.95 -5.26
N TYR A 69 -19.02 13.19 -5.31
CA TYR A 69 -19.75 13.97 -4.33
C TYR A 69 -20.96 13.19 -3.85
N ARG A 70 -21.25 13.28 -2.55
CA ARG A 70 -22.35 12.58 -1.88
C ARG A 70 -22.20 11.05 -2.00
N THR A 71 -23.18 10.36 -2.59
CA THR A 71 -23.21 8.90 -2.71
C THR A 71 -22.23 8.41 -3.78
N ALA A 72 -21.50 7.34 -3.49
CA ALA A 72 -20.66 6.62 -4.45
C ALA A 72 -21.40 5.39 -5.00
N VAL A 73 -21.97 4.57 -4.12
CA VAL A 73 -22.71 3.36 -4.50
C VAL A 73 -23.90 3.14 -3.56
N THR A 74 -25.00 2.65 -4.11
CA THR A 74 -26.17 2.16 -3.38
C THR A 74 -26.40 0.69 -3.70
N VAL A 75 -26.56 -0.12 -2.67
CA VAL A 75 -26.84 -1.55 -2.76
C VAL A 75 -28.21 -1.82 -2.15
N GLU A 76 -29.10 -2.45 -2.92
CA GLU A 76 -30.50 -2.68 -2.54
C GLU A 76 -30.87 -4.15 -2.73
N GLY A 77 -31.23 -4.82 -1.64
CA GLY A 77 -31.72 -6.20 -1.64
C GLY A 77 -30.73 -7.22 -2.21
N LEU A 78 -29.44 -6.91 -2.22
CA LEU A 78 -28.42 -7.70 -2.88
C LEU A 78 -28.34 -9.10 -2.28
N SER A 79 -28.51 -10.12 -3.14
CA SER A 79 -28.39 -11.53 -2.78
C SER A 79 -27.57 -12.25 -3.82
N PHE A 80 -26.77 -13.22 -3.39
CA PHE A 80 -25.96 -14.00 -4.30
C PHE A 80 -25.90 -15.47 -3.89
N ARG A 81 -26.03 -16.33 -4.91
CA ARG A 81 -25.86 -17.78 -4.82
C ARG A 81 -25.03 -18.25 -6.01
N TYR A 82 -24.05 -19.12 -5.77
CA TYR A 82 -23.34 -19.76 -6.86
C TYR A 82 -24.23 -20.76 -7.60
N PRO A 83 -24.08 -20.91 -8.93
CA PRO A 83 -24.79 -21.92 -9.69
C PRO A 83 -24.59 -23.32 -9.10
N GLY A 84 -25.71 -24.05 -8.86
CA GLY A 84 -25.68 -25.40 -8.28
C GLY A 84 -25.50 -25.45 -6.76
N ALA A 85 -25.40 -24.32 -6.04
CA ALA A 85 -25.38 -24.31 -4.59
C ALA A 85 -26.82 -24.24 -4.00
N ASP A 86 -27.04 -24.92 -2.87
CA ASP A 86 -28.33 -24.92 -2.17
C ASP A 86 -28.55 -23.65 -1.37
N ASN A 87 -27.48 -23.01 -0.88
CA ASN A 87 -27.56 -21.88 0.03
C ASN A 87 -27.03 -20.58 -0.62
N ASP A 88 -27.63 -19.47 -0.21
CA ASP A 88 -27.13 -18.15 -0.55
C ASP A 88 -25.82 -17.86 0.21
N VAL A 89 -24.86 -17.24 -0.47
CA VAL A 89 -23.65 -16.72 0.16
C VAL A 89 -24.00 -15.55 1.08
N PHE A 90 -24.87 -14.67 0.59
CA PHE A 90 -25.50 -13.61 1.38
C PHE A 90 -26.89 -13.29 0.81
N ARG A 91 -27.74 -12.69 1.63
CA ARG A 91 -29.13 -12.39 1.27
C ARG A 91 -29.53 -11.00 1.74
N ASN A 92 -30.24 -10.28 0.88
CA ASN A 92 -30.91 -9.00 1.17
C ASN A 92 -30.00 -7.96 1.82
N LEU A 93 -28.76 -7.81 1.31
CA LEU A 93 -27.84 -6.76 1.76
C LEU A 93 -28.34 -5.40 1.26
N ASN A 94 -28.38 -4.44 2.17
CA ASN A 94 -28.79 -3.07 1.89
C ASN A 94 -27.83 -2.12 2.57
N PHE A 95 -27.13 -1.28 1.79
CA PHE A 95 -26.25 -0.25 2.30
C PHE A 95 -25.96 0.81 1.23
N THR A 96 -25.50 1.95 1.70
CA THR A 96 -25.03 3.04 0.85
C THR A 96 -23.64 3.46 1.32
N ILE A 97 -22.72 3.70 0.38
CA ILE A 97 -21.39 4.22 0.66
C ILE A 97 -21.29 5.62 0.05
N GLU A 98 -20.87 6.58 0.86
CA GLU A 98 -20.68 7.95 0.43
C GLU A 98 -19.26 8.20 -0.08
N ALA A 99 -19.11 9.24 -0.90
CA ALA A 99 -17.82 9.66 -1.40
C ALA A 99 -16.87 10.02 -0.24
N GLY A 100 -15.64 9.50 -0.30
CA GLY A 100 -14.62 9.72 0.73
C GLY A 100 -14.72 8.79 1.94
N GLN A 101 -15.75 7.94 2.04
CA GLN A 101 -15.81 6.93 3.08
C GLN A 101 -14.78 5.82 2.85
N ARG A 102 -14.22 5.32 3.95
CA ARG A 102 -13.38 4.13 4.01
C ARG A 102 -14.14 3.05 4.74
N VAL A 103 -14.45 1.97 4.05
CA VAL A 103 -15.28 0.88 4.56
C VAL A 103 -14.45 -0.39 4.62
N ALA A 104 -14.42 -1.06 5.76
CA ALA A 104 -13.80 -2.37 5.92
C ALA A 104 -14.88 -3.45 6.03
N ILE A 105 -14.74 -4.50 5.20
CA ILE A 105 -15.59 -5.69 5.25
C ILE A 105 -14.85 -6.74 6.08
N ILE A 106 -15.37 -7.03 7.27
CA ILE A 106 -14.71 -7.93 8.25
C ILE A 106 -15.60 -9.16 8.47
N GLY A 107 -14.97 -10.30 8.60
CA GLY A 107 -15.64 -11.56 8.91
C GLY A 107 -14.73 -12.78 8.68
N PRO A 108 -15.16 -13.98 9.11
CA PRO A 108 -14.38 -15.20 8.92
C PRO A 108 -14.19 -15.54 7.43
N ASN A 109 -13.21 -16.42 7.16
CA ASN A 109 -12.98 -16.90 5.79
C ASN A 109 -14.20 -17.70 5.32
N GLY A 110 -14.53 -17.55 4.02
CA GLY A 110 -15.68 -18.21 3.42
C GLY A 110 -17.04 -17.55 3.64
N ILE A 111 -17.14 -16.45 4.41
CA ILE A 111 -18.43 -15.76 4.68
C ILE A 111 -18.98 -15.01 3.44
N GLY A 112 -18.19 -14.86 2.38
CA GLY A 112 -18.64 -14.18 1.15
C GLY A 112 -18.06 -12.79 0.91
N LYS A 113 -16.99 -12.37 1.60
CA LYS A 113 -16.35 -11.06 1.41
C LYS A 113 -15.90 -10.83 -0.04
N THR A 114 -15.10 -11.77 -0.58
CA THR A 114 -14.67 -11.75 -1.99
C THR A 114 -15.84 -11.77 -2.96
N THR A 115 -16.88 -12.57 -2.67
CA THR A 115 -18.08 -12.64 -3.50
C THR A 115 -18.80 -11.30 -3.55
N LEU A 116 -18.92 -10.61 -2.41
CA LEU A 116 -19.50 -9.28 -2.36
C LEU A 116 -18.67 -8.27 -3.15
N MET A 117 -17.34 -8.28 -2.99
CA MET A 117 -16.45 -7.41 -3.75
C MET A 117 -16.59 -7.63 -5.26
N ARG A 118 -16.69 -8.89 -5.71
CA ARG A 118 -16.89 -9.22 -7.12
C ARG A 118 -18.25 -8.80 -7.65
N CYS A 119 -19.30 -8.86 -6.82
CA CYS A 119 -20.60 -8.30 -7.19
C CYS A 119 -20.53 -6.77 -7.32
N LEU A 120 -19.84 -6.08 -6.41
CA LEU A 120 -19.61 -4.63 -6.51
C LEU A 120 -18.77 -4.25 -7.73
N ALA A 121 -17.76 -5.07 -8.08
CA ALA A 121 -16.94 -4.88 -9.27
C ALA A 121 -17.65 -5.25 -10.59
N SER A 122 -18.87 -5.77 -10.53
CA SER A 122 -19.64 -6.30 -11.67
C SER A 122 -19.02 -7.54 -12.34
N ASP A 123 -18.10 -8.24 -11.65
CA ASP A 123 -17.55 -9.52 -12.08
C ASP A 123 -18.53 -10.68 -11.89
N LEU A 124 -19.45 -10.54 -10.94
CA LEU A 124 -20.52 -11.51 -10.67
C LEU A 124 -21.88 -10.81 -10.74
N THR A 125 -22.80 -11.45 -11.46
CA THR A 125 -24.19 -10.99 -11.53
C THR A 125 -24.96 -11.45 -10.27
N PRO A 126 -25.53 -10.56 -9.47
CA PRO A 126 -26.33 -10.93 -8.30
C PRO A 126 -27.52 -11.81 -8.67
N THR A 127 -27.90 -12.73 -7.79
CA THR A 127 -29.12 -13.56 -7.94
C THR A 127 -30.38 -12.73 -7.76
N ALA A 128 -30.33 -11.70 -6.87
CA ALA A 128 -31.40 -10.74 -6.66
C ALA A 128 -30.82 -9.41 -6.14
N GLY A 129 -31.62 -8.35 -6.25
CA GLY A 129 -31.21 -7.00 -5.88
C GLY A 129 -30.34 -6.33 -6.93
N ARG A 130 -29.76 -5.20 -6.56
CA ARG A 130 -28.93 -4.41 -7.49
C ARG A 130 -27.84 -3.63 -6.79
N VAL A 131 -26.78 -3.37 -7.54
CA VAL A 131 -25.70 -2.42 -7.21
C VAL A 131 -25.82 -1.23 -8.16
N THR A 132 -25.99 -0.04 -7.64
CA THR A 132 -26.12 1.18 -8.42
C THR A 132 -24.97 2.12 -8.11
N TRP A 133 -24.02 2.24 -9.01
CA TRP A 133 -22.95 3.22 -8.97
C TRP A 133 -23.46 4.58 -9.48
N VAL A 134 -22.96 5.67 -8.86
CA VAL A 134 -23.25 7.02 -9.40
C VAL A 134 -22.61 7.17 -10.79
N GLU A 135 -23.20 8.01 -11.65
CA GLU A 135 -22.82 8.18 -13.08
C GLU A 135 -21.32 8.37 -13.31
N ASN A 136 -20.65 9.12 -12.43
CA ASN A 136 -19.22 9.40 -12.55
C ASN A 136 -18.33 8.44 -11.74
N ALA A 137 -18.88 7.38 -11.16
CA ALA A 137 -18.07 6.39 -10.44
C ALA A 137 -17.20 5.59 -11.42
N GLN A 138 -15.95 5.47 -11.06
CA GLN A 138 -14.96 4.68 -11.77
C GLN A 138 -14.33 3.71 -10.76
N PRO A 139 -14.97 2.57 -10.47
CA PRO A 139 -14.42 1.59 -9.55
C PRO A 139 -13.19 0.92 -10.13
N GLY A 140 -12.11 0.89 -9.36
CA GLY A 140 -10.93 0.08 -9.62
C GLY A 140 -10.94 -1.11 -8.67
N TYR A 141 -10.79 -2.32 -9.21
CA TYR A 141 -10.81 -3.54 -8.42
C TYR A 141 -9.44 -4.20 -8.37
N MET A 142 -9.03 -4.55 -7.17
CA MET A 142 -7.87 -5.38 -6.89
C MET A 142 -8.34 -6.70 -6.28
N PRO A 143 -8.34 -7.80 -7.03
CA PRO A 143 -8.75 -9.11 -6.55
C PRO A 143 -7.73 -9.69 -5.57
N GLN A 144 -8.17 -10.63 -4.74
CA GLN A 144 -7.32 -11.38 -3.81
C GLN A 144 -6.22 -12.16 -4.55
N ASP A 145 -6.56 -12.79 -5.67
CA ASP A 145 -5.63 -13.45 -6.58
C ASP A 145 -5.70 -12.80 -7.96
N PRO A 146 -4.68 -12.01 -8.34
CA PRO A 146 -4.65 -11.33 -9.62
C PRO A 146 -4.11 -12.21 -10.76
N GLN A 147 -3.99 -13.55 -10.59
CA GLN A 147 -3.37 -14.44 -11.57
C GLN A 147 -3.96 -14.28 -12.98
N ALA A 148 -5.28 -14.19 -13.09
CA ALA A 148 -5.98 -14.06 -14.36
C ALA A 148 -5.60 -12.79 -15.16
N GLU A 149 -5.17 -11.72 -14.47
CA GLU A 149 -4.72 -10.47 -15.10
C GLU A 149 -3.37 -10.62 -15.82
N PHE A 150 -2.60 -11.67 -15.51
CA PHE A 150 -1.22 -11.89 -15.98
C PHE A 150 -1.03 -13.13 -16.84
N GLU A 151 -2.08 -13.61 -17.51
CA GLU A 151 -2.02 -14.78 -18.40
C GLU A 151 -1.51 -14.45 -19.81
N ALA A 152 -1.60 -13.16 -20.20
CA ALA A 152 -1.17 -12.73 -21.52
C ALA A 152 0.37 -12.81 -21.67
N LYS A 153 0.84 -13.31 -22.83
CA LYS A 153 2.28 -13.35 -23.13
C LYS A 153 2.78 -11.98 -23.60
N MET A 154 3.00 -11.09 -22.64
CA MET A 154 3.57 -9.76 -22.89
C MET A 154 4.55 -9.38 -21.79
N ASP A 155 5.38 -8.39 -22.02
CA ASP A 155 6.27 -7.85 -20.99
C ASP A 155 5.55 -6.86 -20.07
N LEU A 156 6.21 -6.50 -18.97
CA LEU A 156 5.65 -5.59 -17.96
C LEU A 156 5.30 -4.22 -18.55
N PHE A 157 6.16 -3.71 -19.43
CA PHE A 157 5.94 -2.41 -20.02
C PHE A 157 4.69 -2.42 -20.91
N SER A 158 4.58 -3.41 -21.79
CA SER A 158 3.42 -3.57 -22.68
C SER A 158 2.13 -3.77 -21.89
N TRP A 159 2.16 -4.61 -20.85
CA TRP A 159 1.00 -4.82 -19.99
C TRP A 159 0.57 -3.51 -19.28
N MET A 160 1.54 -2.77 -18.73
CA MET A 160 1.24 -1.51 -18.06
C MET A 160 0.68 -0.47 -19.04
N SER A 161 1.19 -0.44 -20.28
CA SER A 161 0.74 0.48 -21.33
C SER A 161 -0.73 0.27 -21.71
N THR A 162 -1.28 -0.95 -21.53
CA THR A 162 -2.71 -1.20 -21.81
C THR A 162 -3.65 -0.39 -20.92
N TRP A 163 -3.16 0.09 -19.78
CA TRP A 163 -3.94 0.83 -18.78
C TRP A 163 -3.80 2.36 -18.90
N THR A 164 -3.03 2.85 -19.88
CA THR A 164 -2.95 4.28 -20.20
C THR A 164 -3.99 4.64 -21.24
N GLY A 165 -4.68 5.76 -21.05
CA GLY A 165 -5.73 6.20 -21.98
C GLY A 165 -5.21 6.80 -23.30
N LYS A 166 -3.89 6.93 -23.47
CA LYS A 166 -3.23 7.52 -24.65
C LYS A 166 -2.06 6.65 -25.07
N ALA A 167 -1.93 6.42 -26.36
CA ALA A 167 -0.87 5.60 -26.97
C ALA A 167 0.56 6.15 -26.77
N ASP A 168 0.72 7.38 -26.29
CA ASP A 168 2.01 8.09 -26.22
C ASP A 168 2.52 8.37 -24.80
N ASP A 169 2.05 7.65 -23.78
CA ASP A 169 2.43 7.90 -22.38
C ASP A 169 3.56 6.99 -21.88
N ASP A 170 4.52 6.64 -22.76
CA ASP A 170 5.67 5.79 -22.44
C ASP A 170 6.45 6.29 -21.21
N GLN A 171 6.59 7.61 -21.07
CA GLN A 171 7.29 8.21 -19.94
C GLN A 171 6.53 7.98 -18.62
N LEU A 172 5.20 8.09 -18.62
CA LEU A 172 4.36 7.83 -17.46
C LEU A 172 4.43 6.36 -17.06
N VAL A 173 4.36 5.44 -18.04
CA VAL A 173 4.48 3.99 -17.81
C VAL A 173 5.83 3.65 -17.19
N ARG A 174 6.95 4.14 -17.76
CA ARG A 174 8.29 3.91 -17.23
C ARG A 174 8.47 4.50 -15.82
N ALA A 175 7.96 5.71 -15.61
CA ALA A 175 7.99 6.35 -14.28
C ALA A 175 7.20 5.55 -13.25
N THR A 176 6.03 5.01 -13.62
CA THR A 176 5.18 4.20 -12.75
C THR A 176 5.88 2.88 -12.41
N LEU A 177 6.42 2.16 -13.40
CA LEU A 177 7.20 0.94 -13.19
C LEU A 177 8.40 1.20 -12.27
N GLY A 178 9.16 2.27 -12.50
CA GLY A 178 10.30 2.63 -11.65
C GLY A 178 9.89 2.91 -10.20
N ARG A 179 8.77 3.62 -9.97
CA ARG A 179 8.20 3.84 -8.62
C ARG A 179 7.81 2.54 -7.92
N LEU A 180 7.40 1.54 -8.69
CA LEU A 180 7.02 0.21 -8.20
C LEU A 180 8.21 -0.76 -8.13
N LEU A 181 9.43 -0.24 -8.27
CA LEU A 181 10.71 -0.97 -8.22
C LEU A 181 10.94 -1.95 -9.37
N PHE A 182 10.34 -1.69 -10.53
CA PHE A 182 10.67 -2.39 -11.78
C PHE A 182 11.54 -1.48 -12.64
N SER A 183 12.82 -1.82 -12.81
CA SER A 183 13.76 -0.97 -13.53
C SER A 183 14.63 -1.76 -14.51
N GLY A 184 15.17 -1.08 -15.52
CA GLY A 184 16.07 -1.67 -16.50
C GLY A 184 15.48 -2.90 -17.20
N ASP A 185 16.21 -4.01 -17.15
CA ASP A 185 15.80 -5.25 -17.81
C ASP A 185 14.61 -5.96 -17.17
N GLU A 186 14.23 -5.60 -15.93
CA GLU A 186 13.03 -6.16 -15.29
C GLU A 186 11.76 -5.78 -16.05
N THR A 187 11.71 -4.60 -16.68
CA THR A 187 10.54 -4.16 -17.45
C THR A 187 10.27 -5.02 -18.68
N LYS A 188 11.26 -5.79 -19.14
CA LYS A 188 11.18 -6.72 -20.27
C LYS A 188 10.78 -8.14 -19.87
N LYS A 189 10.68 -8.43 -18.56
CA LYS A 189 10.19 -9.73 -18.10
C LYS A 189 8.78 -9.96 -18.57
N SER A 190 8.42 -11.23 -18.87
CA SER A 190 7.03 -11.59 -19.12
C SER A 190 6.21 -11.45 -17.83
N VAL A 191 4.99 -10.93 -17.94
CA VAL A 191 4.08 -10.83 -16.79
C VAL A 191 3.72 -12.19 -16.18
N THR A 192 3.84 -13.28 -16.97
CA THR A 192 3.53 -14.64 -16.55
C THR A 192 4.50 -15.22 -15.53
N VAL A 193 5.74 -14.68 -15.43
CA VAL A 193 6.78 -15.17 -14.52
C VAL A 193 6.89 -14.39 -13.22
N LEU A 194 5.98 -13.44 -12.99
CA LEU A 194 5.99 -12.59 -11.81
C LEU A 194 5.64 -13.38 -10.54
N SER A 195 6.35 -13.10 -9.45
CA SER A 195 5.99 -13.53 -8.10
C SER A 195 4.69 -12.87 -7.62
N GLY A 196 4.04 -13.42 -6.59
CA GLY A 196 2.82 -12.84 -6.04
C GLY A 196 2.97 -11.37 -5.62
N GLY A 197 4.06 -11.01 -4.95
CA GLY A 197 4.34 -9.62 -4.58
C GLY A 197 4.58 -8.71 -5.78
N GLU A 198 5.25 -9.19 -6.83
CA GLU A 198 5.43 -8.44 -8.09
C GLU A 198 4.09 -8.22 -8.80
N LYS A 199 3.21 -9.23 -8.86
CA LYS A 199 1.86 -9.09 -9.40
C LYS A 199 1.05 -8.04 -8.65
N ASN A 200 1.10 -8.05 -7.32
CA ASN A 200 0.41 -7.05 -6.51
C ASN A 200 0.94 -5.64 -6.79
N ARG A 201 2.27 -5.45 -6.90
CA ARG A 201 2.84 -4.15 -7.29
C ARG A 201 2.38 -3.70 -8.68
N MET A 202 2.29 -4.61 -9.65
CA MET A 202 1.75 -4.31 -10.98
C MET A 202 0.27 -3.91 -10.92
N MET A 203 -0.54 -4.57 -10.07
CA MET A 203 -1.94 -4.17 -9.85
C MET A 203 -2.05 -2.76 -9.26
N TYR A 204 -1.15 -2.36 -8.34
CA TYR A 204 -1.11 -0.96 -7.92
C TYR A 204 -0.76 -0.01 -9.07
N GLY A 205 0.14 -0.41 -9.96
CA GLY A 205 0.43 0.34 -11.18
C GLY A 205 -0.80 0.55 -12.06
N LYS A 206 -1.60 -0.50 -12.26
CA LYS A 206 -2.90 -0.43 -12.94
C LYS A 206 -3.80 0.62 -12.28
N LEU A 207 -3.95 0.58 -10.95
CA LEU A 207 -4.77 1.54 -10.21
C LEU A 207 -4.20 2.97 -10.27
N ILE A 208 -2.87 3.14 -10.25
CA ILE A 208 -2.23 4.45 -10.38
C ILE A 208 -2.50 5.06 -11.76
N LEU A 209 -2.45 4.26 -12.83
CA LEU A 209 -2.64 4.72 -14.21
C LEU A 209 -4.11 4.96 -14.55
N THR A 210 -5.00 4.08 -14.11
CA THR A 210 -6.44 4.18 -14.38
C THR A 210 -7.13 5.26 -13.52
N LYS A 211 -6.49 5.69 -12.42
CA LYS A 211 -6.98 6.75 -11.52
C LYS A 211 -8.44 6.58 -11.09
N PRO A 212 -8.83 5.42 -10.55
CA PRO A 212 -10.20 5.21 -10.10
C PRO A 212 -10.55 6.18 -8.97
N ASN A 213 -11.84 6.52 -8.85
CA ASN A 213 -12.34 7.34 -7.74
C ASN A 213 -13.04 6.51 -6.65
N VAL A 214 -13.15 5.20 -6.87
CA VAL A 214 -13.51 4.19 -5.87
C VAL A 214 -12.54 3.03 -5.99
N MET A 215 -11.98 2.58 -4.88
CA MET A 215 -11.08 1.43 -4.85
C MET A 215 -11.73 0.27 -4.09
N LEU A 216 -11.87 -0.86 -4.76
CA LEU A 216 -12.30 -2.13 -4.19
C LEU A 216 -11.05 -3.00 -4.03
N MET A 217 -10.67 -3.30 -2.79
CA MET A 217 -9.44 -4.05 -2.50
C MET A 217 -9.77 -5.29 -1.68
N ASP A 218 -9.51 -6.47 -2.24
CA ASP A 218 -9.73 -7.75 -1.58
C ASP A 218 -8.40 -8.31 -1.07
N GLU A 219 -8.21 -8.27 0.24
CA GLU A 219 -6.98 -8.70 0.94
C GLU A 219 -5.69 -8.12 0.31
N PRO A 220 -5.59 -6.79 0.13
CA PRO A 220 -4.55 -6.17 -0.70
C PRO A 220 -3.12 -6.36 -0.19
N THR A 221 -2.95 -6.83 1.05
CA THR A 221 -1.63 -7.05 1.68
C THR A 221 -1.11 -8.47 1.57
N ASN A 222 -1.89 -9.40 0.99
CA ASN A 222 -1.46 -10.78 0.83
C ASN A 222 -0.20 -10.89 -0.05
N HIS A 223 0.71 -11.78 0.35
CA HIS A 223 1.98 -12.04 -0.34
C HIS A 223 2.92 -10.83 -0.49
N MET A 224 2.74 -9.80 0.34
CA MET A 224 3.56 -8.58 0.29
C MET A 224 4.60 -8.54 1.38
N ASP A 225 5.73 -7.91 1.08
CA ASP A 225 6.73 -7.54 2.08
C ASP A 225 6.26 -6.32 2.91
N MET A 226 6.86 -6.13 4.07
CA MET A 226 6.50 -5.07 5.00
C MET A 226 6.66 -3.68 4.40
N GLU A 227 7.67 -3.50 3.56
CA GLU A 227 7.99 -2.24 2.89
C GLU A 227 6.89 -1.84 1.91
N THR A 228 6.35 -2.80 1.18
CA THR A 228 5.23 -2.56 0.25
C THR A 228 3.92 -2.31 1.00
N ILE A 229 3.67 -3.01 2.12
CA ILE A 229 2.50 -2.77 2.98
C ILE A 229 2.53 -1.35 3.56
N GLU A 230 3.69 -0.90 4.09
CA GLU A 230 3.88 0.46 4.60
C GLU A 230 3.62 1.52 3.51
N SER A 231 4.14 1.27 2.30
CA SER A 231 3.92 2.16 1.15
C SER A 231 2.46 2.24 0.71
N LEU A 232 1.76 1.09 0.73
CA LEU A 232 0.33 1.04 0.45
C LEU A 232 -0.47 1.83 1.49
N GLN A 233 -0.17 1.64 2.78
CA GLN A 233 -0.82 2.39 3.87
C GLN A 233 -0.67 3.90 3.65
N ILE A 234 0.55 4.38 3.41
CA ILE A 234 0.82 5.80 3.13
C ILE A 234 0.05 6.30 1.90
N GLY A 235 -0.04 5.45 0.86
CA GLY A 235 -0.78 5.76 -0.36
C GLY A 235 -2.29 5.89 -0.16
N LEU A 236 -2.85 5.12 0.78
CA LEU A 236 -4.28 5.13 1.10
C LEU A 236 -4.67 6.23 2.10
N GLU A 237 -3.73 6.77 2.88
CA GLU A 237 -3.99 7.84 3.87
C GLU A 237 -4.16 9.21 3.21
N LYS A 238 -3.67 9.42 2.01
CA LYS A 238 -3.71 10.67 1.25
C LYS A 238 -4.90 10.73 0.31
#